data_6e89930e175db0f3d46590e5613fe16e
#
_entry.id   6e89930e175db0f3d46590e5613fe16e
#
_cell.length_a   1.000
_cell.length_b   1.000
_cell.length_c   1.000
_cell.angle_alpha   90.00
_cell.angle_beta   90.00
_cell.angle_gamma   90.00
#
_symmetry.space_group_name_H-M   'P 1'
#
loop_
_entity.id
_entity.type
_entity.pdbx_description
1 polymer ?
#
loop_
_entity_poly.entity_id
_entity_poly.type
_entity_poly.pdbx_seq_one_letter_code
_entity_poly.pdbx_strand_id
1 'polypeptide(L)'
;MTHSSILVVDDQQVIRHTLALCLGNLGIQNIHEAENGKQAKDLIAFHTFDAIFCDLDMPIEDGFEVLRFLGESKFTGAVIIISSQEQEVLASTSNLARLYDLRIIGCVEKPITFQIVQKVIDTIRMLPNPNNKAKRYRELTEEELTHHLNSDHLEAYFQPQLDLRTKKVKGLEALVRIIDENDLLIYPDSFIPAAEKSATLILNLTQRVIEKALTSFAKEFPNRKSLTLAFNISGKVLENQEFPKWLSHIVNSHGIPPQQIICELTETAIAPDPTTIDIQMLRLKMMQFKLSIDDFGTGYSSIAKLHAIPFNELKIDKSFVFDCLTNAKSAAIVEQSIKMAKAMGIEVVAEGIETNDVEDFLLKAGCDSGQGYLYSKPGPLDEIASLIRTPVPNKERTE
;
A
#
# COMPACT_ATOMS: atom_id res chain seq x y z
N MET A 1 0.28 -28.95 0.83
CA MET A 1 1.68 -28.48 0.94
C MET A 1 2.73 -29.60 1.04
N THR A 2 2.41 -30.84 0.83
CA THR A 2 3.42 -31.95 0.77
C THR A 2 4.36 -31.84 -0.44
N HIS A 3 4.15 -30.87 -1.35
CA HIS A 3 4.96 -30.62 -2.53
C HIS A 3 5.65 -29.25 -2.54
N SER A 4 5.64 -28.53 -1.39
CA SER A 4 6.32 -27.22 -1.32
C SER A 4 7.83 -27.39 -1.37
N SER A 5 8.50 -26.59 -2.21
CA SER A 5 9.95 -26.52 -2.35
C SER A 5 10.49 -25.36 -1.53
N ILE A 6 11.41 -25.65 -0.59
CA ILE A 6 12.00 -24.63 0.28
C ILE A 6 13.53 -24.62 0.11
N LEU A 7 14.09 -23.42 0.01
CA LEU A 7 15.54 -23.20 0.03
C LEU A 7 15.94 -22.66 1.42
N VAL A 8 16.99 -23.23 1.99
CA VAL A 8 17.63 -22.80 3.23
C VAL A 8 19.02 -22.29 2.91
N VAL A 9 19.29 -21.02 3.19
CA VAL A 9 20.56 -20.36 2.91
C VAL A 9 21.16 -19.86 4.20
N ASP A 10 22.28 -20.44 4.63
CA ASP A 10 23.02 -20.09 5.85
C ASP A 10 24.43 -20.68 5.74
N ASP A 11 25.47 -19.97 6.15
CA ASP A 11 26.85 -20.49 6.08
C ASP A 11 27.12 -21.59 7.10
N GLN A 12 26.37 -21.60 8.21
CA GLN A 12 26.51 -22.56 9.28
C GLN A 12 25.74 -23.86 9.02
N GLN A 13 26.46 -24.96 8.80
CA GLN A 13 25.85 -26.25 8.54
C GLN A 13 24.87 -26.69 9.62
N VAL A 14 25.14 -26.37 10.89
CA VAL A 14 24.27 -26.70 12.03
C VAL A 14 22.91 -26.03 11.88
N ILE A 15 22.87 -24.79 11.45
CA ILE A 15 21.64 -24.02 11.25
C ILE A 15 20.83 -24.61 10.07
N ARG A 16 21.49 -24.86 8.94
CA ARG A 16 20.83 -25.50 7.78
C ARG A 16 20.21 -26.82 8.15
N HIS A 17 20.99 -27.68 8.86
CA HIS A 17 20.50 -28.98 9.26
C HIS A 17 19.35 -28.90 10.28
N THR A 18 19.41 -27.97 11.24
CA THR A 18 18.32 -27.73 12.20
C THR A 18 17.04 -27.32 11.51
N LEU A 19 17.14 -26.38 10.56
CA LEU A 19 15.98 -25.94 9.76
C LEU A 19 15.44 -27.10 8.93
N ALA A 20 16.29 -27.85 8.24
CA ALA A 20 15.85 -28.99 7.43
C ALA A 20 15.11 -30.04 8.27
N LEU A 21 15.60 -30.34 9.49
CA LEU A 21 14.92 -31.24 10.42
C LEU A 21 13.55 -30.68 10.88
N CYS A 22 13.49 -29.39 11.24
CA CYS A 22 12.23 -28.75 11.63
C CYS A 22 11.21 -28.79 10.50
N LEU A 23 11.63 -28.42 9.28
CA LEU A 23 10.78 -28.41 8.09
C LEU A 23 10.33 -29.83 7.71
N GLY A 24 11.22 -30.81 7.79
CA GLY A 24 10.89 -32.24 7.57
C GLY A 24 9.83 -32.74 8.54
N ASN A 25 9.94 -32.41 9.82
CA ASN A 25 8.95 -32.75 10.85
C ASN A 25 7.58 -32.07 10.62
N LEU A 26 7.57 -30.94 9.89
CA LEU A 26 6.33 -30.25 9.47
C LEU A 26 5.76 -30.78 8.14
N GLY A 27 6.35 -31.85 7.59
CA GLY A 27 5.89 -32.58 6.40
C GLY A 27 6.38 -31.99 5.08
N ILE A 28 7.41 -31.14 5.08
CA ILE A 28 8.03 -30.58 3.87
C ILE A 28 9.17 -31.52 3.46
N GLN A 29 9.08 -32.05 2.23
CA GLN A 29 10.00 -33.07 1.74
C GLN A 29 11.04 -32.51 0.76
N ASN A 30 10.72 -31.43 0.06
CA ASN A 30 11.61 -30.85 -0.95
C ASN A 30 12.36 -29.65 -0.33
N ILE A 31 13.50 -29.93 0.28
CA ILE A 31 14.33 -28.93 0.96
C ILE A 31 15.68 -28.90 0.26
N HIS A 32 16.09 -27.73 -0.18
CA HIS A 32 17.38 -27.45 -0.76
C HIS A 32 18.21 -26.60 0.21
N GLU A 33 19.52 -26.81 0.20
CA GLU A 33 20.44 -26.06 1.06
C GLU A 33 21.49 -25.33 0.24
N ALA A 34 21.84 -24.12 0.66
CA ALA A 34 22.94 -23.32 0.12
C ALA A 34 23.78 -22.76 1.29
N GLU A 35 25.09 -22.76 1.14
CA GLU A 35 26.04 -22.32 2.17
C GLU A 35 26.48 -20.85 1.99
N ASN A 36 26.07 -20.18 0.92
CA ASN A 36 26.36 -18.77 0.64
C ASN A 36 25.42 -18.25 -0.44
N GLY A 37 25.42 -16.93 -0.63
CA GLY A 37 24.55 -16.26 -1.61
C GLY A 37 24.78 -16.69 -3.03
N LYS A 38 26.01 -17.00 -3.44
CA LYS A 38 26.32 -17.45 -4.79
C LYS A 38 25.62 -18.78 -5.09
N GLN A 39 25.79 -19.79 -4.22
CA GLN A 39 25.13 -21.09 -4.38
C GLN A 39 23.59 -20.94 -4.35
N ALA A 40 23.08 -20.05 -3.51
CA ALA A 40 21.64 -19.75 -3.47
C ALA A 40 21.14 -19.22 -4.82
N LYS A 41 21.84 -18.25 -5.43
CA LYS A 41 21.48 -17.71 -6.75
C LYS A 41 21.52 -18.75 -7.85
N ASP A 42 22.53 -19.63 -7.82
CA ASP A 42 22.62 -20.74 -8.78
C ASP A 42 21.40 -21.67 -8.65
N LEU A 43 21.00 -22.03 -7.42
CA LEU A 43 19.82 -22.86 -7.19
C LEU A 43 18.52 -22.16 -7.62
N ILE A 44 18.37 -20.88 -7.33
CA ILE A 44 17.18 -20.07 -7.71
C ILE A 44 17.05 -19.95 -9.22
N ALA A 45 18.16 -19.90 -9.96
CA ALA A 45 18.15 -19.84 -11.42
C ALA A 45 17.61 -21.11 -12.08
N PHE A 46 17.75 -22.28 -11.43
CA PHE A 46 17.37 -23.58 -12.00
C PHE A 46 16.14 -24.22 -11.32
N HIS A 47 15.74 -23.75 -10.16
CA HIS A 47 14.63 -24.31 -9.38
C HIS A 47 13.64 -23.22 -8.97
N THR A 48 12.38 -23.61 -8.84
CA THR A 48 11.34 -22.75 -8.26
C THR A 48 11.14 -23.10 -6.80
N PHE A 49 11.05 -22.08 -5.94
CA PHE A 49 10.84 -22.23 -4.50
C PHE A 49 9.57 -21.53 -4.05
N ASP A 50 8.85 -22.14 -3.11
CA ASP A 50 7.68 -21.53 -2.47
C ASP A 50 8.09 -20.62 -1.31
N ALA A 51 9.24 -20.94 -0.67
CA ALA A 51 9.80 -20.13 0.40
C ALA A 51 11.34 -20.25 0.44
N ILE A 52 11.98 -19.17 0.88
CA ILE A 52 13.44 -19.10 1.07
C ILE A 52 13.71 -18.61 2.49
N PHE A 53 14.44 -19.39 3.27
CA PHE A 53 15.04 -18.98 4.54
C PHE A 53 16.45 -18.48 4.24
N CYS A 54 16.76 -17.23 4.54
CA CYS A 54 18.02 -16.60 4.16
C CYS A 54 18.69 -15.91 5.34
N ASP A 55 19.91 -16.34 5.67
CA ASP A 55 20.78 -15.59 6.56
C ASP A 55 21.32 -14.35 5.84
N LEU A 56 21.45 -13.25 6.57
CA LEU A 56 22.01 -12.00 6.06
C LEU A 56 23.52 -11.95 6.12
N ASP A 57 24.13 -12.58 7.11
CA ASP A 57 25.56 -12.49 7.38
C ASP A 57 26.29 -13.78 6.94
N MET A 58 26.66 -13.83 5.68
CA MET A 58 27.32 -14.97 5.06
C MET A 58 28.57 -14.55 4.29
N PRO A 59 29.62 -15.41 4.21
CA PRO A 59 30.79 -15.16 3.41
C PRO A 59 30.51 -15.28 1.91
N ILE A 60 31.43 -14.75 1.08
CA ILE A 60 31.43 -14.78 -0.40
C ILE A 60 30.37 -13.83 -1.00
N GLU A 61 29.10 -14.09 -0.81
CA GLU A 61 27.97 -13.25 -1.12
C GLU A 61 26.98 -13.32 0.04
N ASP A 62 26.62 -12.18 0.57
CA ASP A 62 25.74 -12.03 1.73
C ASP A 62 24.24 -12.19 1.38
N GLY A 63 23.37 -12.20 2.38
CA GLY A 63 21.96 -12.33 2.15
C GLY A 63 21.32 -11.13 1.47
N PHE A 64 21.91 -9.93 1.55
CA PHE A 64 21.41 -8.76 0.83
C PHE A 64 21.57 -8.91 -0.68
N GLU A 65 22.67 -9.52 -1.13
CA GLU A 65 22.87 -9.86 -2.55
C GLU A 65 21.87 -10.91 -3.03
N VAL A 66 21.48 -11.85 -2.17
CA VAL A 66 20.41 -12.82 -2.48
C VAL A 66 19.07 -12.11 -2.59
N LEU A 67 18.72 -11.22 -1.65
CA LEU A 67 17.49 -10.45 -1.68
C LEU A 67 17.40 -9.56 -2.94
N ARG A 68 18.48 -8.90 -3.31
CA ARG A 68 18.56 -8.13 -4.56
C ARG A 68 18.27 -9.00 -5.78
N PHE A 69 18.92 -10.14 -5.87
CA PHE A 69 18.72 -11.10 -6.97
C PHE A 69 17.28 -11.63 -7.04
N LEU A 70 16.68 -11.90 -5.89
CA LEU A 70 15.26 -12.29 -5.80
C LEU A 70 14.32 -11.20 -6.33
N GLY A 71 14.59 -9.94 -6.00
CA GLY A 71 13.83 -8.82 -6.52
C GLY A 71 13.98 -8.65 -8.03
N GLU A 72 15.22 -8.67 -8.54
CA GLU A 72 15.52 -8.58 -9.98
C GLU A 72 14.88 -9.73 -10.78
N SER A 73 14.82 -10.94 -10.19
CA SER A 73 14.16 -12.11 -10.78
C SER A 73 12.64 -12.18 -10.56
N LYS A 74 12.04 -11.16 -9.92
CA LYS A 74 10.60 -11.09 -9.59
C LYS A 74 10.12 -12.33 -8.82
N PHE A 75 10.88 -12.74 -7.82
CA PHE A 75 10.52 -13.89 -6.98
C PHE A 75 9.21 -13.63 -6.23
N THR A 76 8.25 -14.54 -6.36
CA THR A 76 6.90 -14.40 -5.78
C THR A 76 6.69 -15.22 -4.51
N GLY A 77 7.64 -16.08 -4.15
CA GLY A 77 7.58 -16.92 -2.96
C GLY A 77 7.77 -16.12 -1.67
N ALA A 78 7.63 -16.79 -0.54
CA ALA A 78 7.87 -16.21 0.77
C ALA A 78 9.37 -16.10 1.04
N VAL A 79 9.82 -14.99 1.61
CA VAL A 79 11.18 -14.83 2.11
C VAL A 79 11.15 -14.72 3.63
N ILE A 80 11.98 -15.51 4.30
CA ILE A 80 12.15 -15.52 5.75
C ILE A 80 13.61 -15.19 6.04
N ILE A 81 13.82 -14.13 6.79
CA ILE A 81 15.15 -13.71 7.18
C ILE A 81 15.60 -14.51 8.40
N ILE A 82 16.83 -14.99 8.40
CA ILE A 82 17.49 -15.57 9.57
C ILE A 82 18.52 -14.53 10.04
N SER A 83 18.53 -14.20 11.32
CA SER A 83 19.50 -13.23 11.84
C SER A 83 19.86 -13.51 13.30
N SER A 84 21.11 -13.24 13.64
CA SER A 84 21.60 -13.20 15.02
C SER A 84 21.55 -11.79 15.63
N GLN A 85 21.17 -10.77 14.84
CA GLN A 85 21.17 -9.37 15.24
C GLN A 85 19.76 -8.84 15.48
N GLU A 86 19.67 -7.88 16.41
CA GLU A 86 18.43 -7.30 16.93
C GLU A 86 17.58 -6.52 15.90
N GLN A 87 16.40 -6.10 16.34
CA GLN A 87 15.32 -5.41 15.64
C GLN A 87 15.70 -4.31 14.60
N GLU A 88 16.91 -3.74 14.68
CA GLU A 88 17.36 -2.70 13.75
C GLU A 88 17.59 -3.22 12.31
N VAL A 89 18.08 -4.46 12.18
CA VAL A 89 18.29 -5.10 10.88
C VAL A 89 16.96 -5.46 10.24
N LEU A 90 15.95 -5.81 11.04
CA LEU A 90 14.59 -6.08 10.58
C LEU A 90 13.92 -4.88 9.91
N ALA A 91 14.08 -3.69 10.48
CA ALA A 91 13.52 -2.47 9.91
C ALA A 91 14.20 -2.13 8.56
N SER A 92 15.52 -2.30 8.47
CA SER A 92 16.28 -2.08 7.23
C SER A 92 15.93 -3.11 6.16
N THR A 93 15.72 -4.36 6.55
CA THR A 93 15.34 -5.46 5.65
C THR A 93 13.90 -5.30 5.15
N SER A 94 13.00 -4.77 5.96
CA SER A 94 11.63 -4.42 5.53
C SER A 94 11.62 -3.32 4.46
N ASN A 95 12.53 -2.36 4.53
CA ASN A 95 12.71 -1.35 3.49
C ASN A 95 13.23 -1.94 2.18
N LEU A 96 14.20 -2.88 2.26
CA LEU A 96 14.69 -3.62 1.08
C LEU A 96 13.58 -4.49 0.46
N ALA A 97 12.75 -5.13 1.28
CA ALA A 97 11.60 -5.89 0.79
C ALA A 97 10.67 -5.06 -0.08
N ARG A 98 10.40 -3.81 0.34
CA ARG A 98 9.56 -2.88 -0.43
C ARG A 98 10.24 -2.41 -1.70
N LEU A 99 11.53 -2.08 -1.64
CA LEU A 99 12.30 -1.65 -2.81
C LEU A 99 12.33 -2.72 -3.91
N TYR A 100 12.30 -3.99 -3.53
CA TYR A 100 12.38 -5.12 -4.45
C TYR A 100 11.06 -5.89 -4.62
N ASP A 101 9.95 -5.39 -4.03
CA ASP A 101 8.64 -6.06 -4.05
C ASP A 101 8.69 -7.52 -3.55
N LEU A 102 9.56 -7.79 -2.57
CA LEU A 102 9.73 -9.11 -1.97
C LEU A 102 8.74 -9.35 -0.84
N ARG A 103 8.18 -10.54 -0.81
CA ARG A 103 7.25 -10.97 0.23
C ARG A 103 8.01 -11.50 1.45
N ILE A 104 8.53 -10.59 2.30
CA ILE A 104 9.14 -10.97 3.56
C ILE A 104 8.03 -11.27 4.58
N ILE A 105 8.00 -12.52 5.07
CA ILE A 105 6.96 -13.02 5.98
C ILE A 105 7.36 -12.83 7.46
N GLY A 106 8.65 -12.77 7.72
CA GLY A 106 9.15 -12.60 9.08
C GLY A 106 10.64 -12.82 9.19
N CYS A 107 11.11 -12.71 10.43
CA CYS A 107 12.48 -13.02 10.80
C CYS A 107 12.49 -14.16 11.83
N VAL A 108 13.47 -15.02 11.71
CA VAL A 108 13.78 -16.09 12.66
C VAL A 108 15.09 -15.74 13.36
N GLU A 109 15.01 -15.48 14.65
CA GLU A 109 16.21 -15.25 15.48
C GLU A 109 16.93 -16.56 15.79
N LYS A 110 18.24 -16.51 15.76
CA LYS A 110 19.09 -17.59 16.27
C LYS A 110 19.15 -17.51 17.81
N PRO A 111 18.94 -18.60 18.57
CA PRO A 111 18.87 -20.00 18.14
C PRO A 111 17.50 -20.42 17.58
N ILE A 112 17.54 -21.17 16.49
CA ILE A 112 16.35 -21.67 15.81
C ILE A 112 15.69 -22.76 16.64
N THR A 113 14.38 -22.60 16.88
CA THR A 113 13.56 -23.59 17.58
C THR A 113 12.43 -24.11 16.69
N PHE A 114 12.00 -25.35 16.93
CA PHE A 114 10.89 -25.94 16.20
C PHE A 114 9.60 -25.07 16.25
N GLN A 115 9.31 -24.49 17.42
CA GLN A 115 8.13 -23.66 17.63
C GLN A 115 8.14 -22.39 16.75
N ILE A 116 9.31 -21.75 16.60
CA ILE A 116 9.46 -20.57 15.74
C ILE A 116 9.25 -20.95 14.28
N VAL A 117 9.90 -22.03 13.81
CA VAL A 117 9.75 -22.52 12.43
C VAL A 117 8.31 -22.92 12.15
N GLN A 118 7.65 -23.61 13.09
CA GLN A 118 6.24 -23.98 12.97
C GLN A 118 5.36 -22.74 12.78
N LYS A 119 5.51 -21.72 13.63
CA LYS A 119 4.75 -20.47 13.55
C LYS A 119 4.92 -19.79 12.18
N VAL A 120 6.15 -19.74 11.66
CA VAL A 120 6.45 -19.18 10.33
C VAL A 120 5.76 -19.99 9.24
N ILE A 121 5.88 -21.30 9.27
CA ILE A 121 5.22 -22.18 8.28
C ILE A 121 3.70 -22.08 8.36
N ASP A 122 3.12 -21.99 9.56
CA ASP A 122 1.68 -21.81 9.72
C ASP A 122 1.23 -20.45 9.18
N THR A 123 2.02 -19.40 9.37
CA THR A 123 1.79 -18.08 8.73
C THR A 123 1.82 -18.21 7.20
N ILE A 124 2.81 -18.89 6.63
CA ILE A 124 2.90 -19.13 5.17
C ILE A 124 1.68 -19.92 4.67
N ARG A 125 1.20 -20.89 5.44
CA ARG A 125 0.01 -21.70 5.11
C ARG A 125 -1.30 -20.90 5.11
N MET A 126 -1.42 -19.93 6.00
CA MET A 126 -2.59 -19.04 6.09
C MET A 126 -2.62 -17.98 4.99
N LEU A 127 -1.45 -17.68 4.42
CA LEU A 127 -1.36 -16.72 3.34
C LEU A 127 -1.94 -17.32 2.04
N PRO A 128 -2.67 -16.53 1.24
CA PRO A 128 -3.17 -16.98 -0.05
C PRO A 128 -2.02 -17.51 -0.91
N ASN A 129 -2.22 -18.68 -1.53
CA ASN A 129 -1.23 -19.32 -2.40
C ASN A 129 -0.75 -18.33 -3.45
N PRO A 130 0.58 -18.07 -3.59
CA PRO A 130 1.11 -17.14 -4.60
C PRO A 130 0.67 -17.52 -6.02
N ASN A 131 0.48 -18.80 -6.32
CA ASN A 131 -0.05 -19.26 -7.61
C ASN A 131 -1.51 -18.83 -7.87
N ASN A 132 -2.30 -18.58 -6.82
CA ASN A 132 -3.63 -17.97 -6.94
C ASN A 132 -3.53 -16.43 -6.99
N LYS A 133 -2.48 -15.83 -6.38
CA LYS A 133 -2.18 -14.40 -6.56
C LYS A 133 -1.59 -14.11 -7.94
N ALA A 134 -0.71 -14.96 -8.47
CA ALA A 134 -0.15 -14.79 -9.82
C ALA A 134 -1.23 -14.76 -10.92
N LYS A 135 -2.36 -15.45 -10.73
CA LYS A 135 -3.55 -15.27 -11.59
C LYS A 135 -4.34 -13.98 -11.30
N ARG A 136 -4.26 -13.45 -10.05
CA ARG A 136 -4.97 -12.20 -9.66
C ARG A 136 -4.15 -10.92 -9.89
N TYR A 137 -2.82 -10.99 -9.99
CA TYR A 137 -1.92 -9.85 -10.06
C TYR A 137 -0.96 -9.90 -11.27
N ARG A 138 -1.37 -10.57 -12.36
CA ARG A 138 -0.66 -10.39 -13.62
C ARG A 138 -0.77 -8.92 -14.01
N GLU A 139 0.35 -8.24 -14.22
CA GLU A 139 0.34 -6.91 -14.83
C GLU A 139 -0.37 -6.97 -16.18
N LEU A 140 -1.35 -6.11 -16.36
CA LEU A 140 -2.00 -5.95 -17.66
C LEU A 140 -1.01 -5.28 -18.63
N THR A 141 -1.07 -5.67 -19.87
CA THR A 141 -0.40 -4.93 -20.94
C THR A 141 -1.15 -3.63 -21.23
N GLU A 142 -0.51 -2.68 -21.92
CA GLU A 142 -1.18 -1.44 -22.37
C GLU A 142 -2.39 -1.73 -23.29
N GLU A 143 -2.30 -2.79 -24.10
CA GLU A 143 -3.38 -3.23 -24.99
C GLU A 143 -4.57 -3.77 -24.19
N GLU A 144 -4.33 -4.62 -23.20
CA GLU A 144 -5.37 -5.16 -22.30
C GLU A 144 -6.04 -4.04 -21.51
N LEU A 145 -5.25 -3.12 -20.95
CA LEU A 145 -5.80 -1.98 -20.24
C LEU A 145 -6.62 -1.09 -21.16
N THR A 146 -6.16 -0.85 -22.38
CA THR A 146 -6.91 -0.08 -23.40
C THR A 146 -8.23 -0.77 -23.73
N HIS A 147 -8.25 -2.09 -23.83
CA HIS A 147 -9.46 -2.87 -24.00
C HIS A 147 -10.46 -2.63 -22.85
N HIS A 148 -10.02 -2.77 -21.60
CA HIS A 148 -10.86 -2.53 -20.43
C HIS A 148 -11.37 -1.09 -20.35
N LEU A 149 -10.53 -0.12 -20.70
CA LEU A 149 -10.95 1.29 -20.79
C LEU A 149 -12.07 1.48 -21.80
N ASN A 150 -12.02 0.82 -22.96
CA ASN A 150 -13.02 0.95 -24.03
C ASN A 150 -14.30 0.12 -23.77
N SER A 151 -14.24 -0.88 -22.90
CA SER A 151 -15.33 -1.84 -22.66
C SER A 151 -16.17 -1.53 -21.41
N ASP A 152 -16.06 -0.34 -20.83
CA ASP A 152 -16.79 0.08 -19.62
C ASP A 152 -16.60 -0.84 -18.38
N HIS A 153 -15.48 -1.55 -18.34
CA HIS A 153 -15.12 -2.46 -17.24
C HIS A 153 -14.54 -1.72 -16.01
N LEU A 154 -14.34 -0.41 -16.12
CA LEU A 154 -13.87 0.41 -15.01
C LEU A 154 -14.99 0.63 -14.01
N GLU A 155 -14.67 0.48 -12.72
CA GLU A 155 -15.54 0.82 -11.62
C GLU A 155 -14.85 1.71 -10.59
N ALA A 156 -15.60 2.60 -9.99
CA ALA A 156 -15.17 3.38 -8.83
C ALA A 156 -15.66 2.68 -7.56
N TYR A 157 -14.72 2.21 -6.74
CA TYR A 157 -14.97 1.76 -5.38
C TYR A 157 -14.67 2.90 -4.42
N PHE A 158 -15.25 2.85 -3.24
CA PHE A 158 -15.12 3.92 -2.27
C PHE A 158 -14.69 3.36 -0.92
N GLN A 159 -13.80 4.08 -0.25
CA GLN A 159 -13.41 3.76 1.11
C GLN A 159 -13.70 4.97 2.02
N PRO A 160 -14.38 4.77 3.16
CA PRO A 160 -14.74 5.86 4.03
C PRO A 160 -13.54 6.33 4.87
N GLN A 161 -13.41 7.65 4.98
CA GLN A 161 -12.52 8.33 5.90
C GLN A 161 -13.36 8.87 7.06
N LEU A 162 -13.00 8.50 8.30
CA LEU A 162 -13.72 8.86 9.50
C LEU A 162 -12.95 9.91 10.30
N ASP A 163 -13.66 10.87 10.82
CA ASP A 163 -13.16 11.71 11.92
C ASP A 163 -12.98 10.82 13.17
N LEU A 164 -11.75 10.72 13.68
CA LEU A 164 -11.41 9.77 14.76
C LEU A 164 -12.10 10.13 16.09
N ARG A 165 -12.40 11.41 16.31
CA ARG A 165 -13.03 11.87 17.53
C ARG A 165 -14.53 11.64 17.53
N THR A 166 -15.21 11.97 16.43
CA THR A 166 -16.67 11.90 16.31
C THR A 166 -17.17 10.59 15.74
N LYS A 167 -16.28 9.79 15.17
CA LYS A 167 -16.59 8.52 14.45
C LYS A 167 -17.52 8.69 13.25
N LYS A 168 -17.69 9.92 12.78
CA LYS A 168 -18.51 10.21 11.61
C LYS A 168 -17.69 10.16 10.33
N VAL A 169 -18.29 9.66 9.27
CA VAL A 169 -17.67 9.71 7.94
C VAL A 169 -17.55 11.15 7.50
N LYS A 170 -16.33 11.60 7.22
CA LYS A 170 -15.95 12.94 6.79
C LYS A 170 -15.76 13.00 5.27
N GLY A 171 -15.26 11.92 4.67
CA GLY A 171 -14.95 11.84 3.27
C GLY A 171 -14.95 10.40 2.75
N LEU A 172 -14.80 10.31 1.46
CA LEU A 172 -14.65 9.05 0.73
C LEU A 172 -13.41 9.16 -0.16
N GLU A 173 -12.60 8.13 -0.23
CA GLU A 173 -11.58 7.98 -1.25
C GLU A 173 -12.12 7.12 -2.39
N ALA A 174 -12.03 7.61 -3.63
CA ALA A 174 -12.41 6.88 -4.83
C ALA A 174 -11.23 6.06 -5.34
N LEU A 175 -11.40 4.76 -5.40
CA LEU A 175 -10.39 3.78 -5.74
C LEU A 175 -10.80 3.04 -7.02
N VAL A 176 -9.98 3.14 -8.05
CA VAL A 176 -10.24 2.45 -9.32
C VAL A 176 -10.23 0.94 -9.16
N ARG A 177 -11.17 0.28 -9.84
CA ARG A 177 -11.22 -1.17 -10.01
C ARG A 177 -11.55 -1.49 -11.47
N ILE A 178 -11.13 -2.65 -11.93
CA ILE A 178 -11.60 -3.21 -13.19
C ILE A 178 -12.37 -4.49 -12.84
N ILE A 179 -13.58 -4.64 -13.39
CA ILE A 179 -14.35 -5.88 -13.34
C ILE A 179 -14.37 -6.44 -14.75
N ASP A 180 -13.71 -7.57 -14.96
CA ASP A 180 -13.60 -8.18 -16.28
C ASP A 180 -14.92 -8.87 -16.71
N GLU A 181 -14.93 -9.40 -17.92
CA GLU A 181 -16.09 -10.10 -18.51
C GLU A 181 -16.53 -11.35 -17.73
N ASN A 182 -15.71 -11.84 -16.81
CA ASN A 182 -15.97 -13.00 -15.95
C ASN A 182 -16.28 -12.60 -14.51
N ASP A 183 -16.65 -11.35 -14.26
CA ASP A 183 -16.87 -10.77 -12.92
C ASP A 183 -15.63 -10.84 -12.01
N LEU A 184 -14.41 -10.93 -12.59
CA LEU A 184 -13.19 -10.94 -11.82
C LEU A 184 -12.77 -9.50 -11.49
N LEU A 185 -12.60 -9.23 -10.21
CA LEU A 185 -12.09 -7.94 -9.71
C LEU A 185 -10.57 -7.85 -9.87
N ILE A 186 -10.10 -6.90 -10.68
CA ILE A 186 -8.69 -6.60 -10.92
C ILE A 186 -8.32 -5.32 -10.14
N TYR A 187 -7.24 -5.41 -9.38
CA TYR A 187 -6.77 -4.35 -8.49
C TYR A 187 -5.78 -3.41 -9.18
N PRO A 188 -5.63 -2.16 -8.70
CA PRO A 188 -4.75 -1.13 -9.26
C PRO A 188 -3.31 -1.59 -9.49
N ASP A 189 -2.74 -2.37 -8.60
CA ASP A 189 -1.36 -2.89 -8.68
C ASP A 189 -1.10 -3.69 -9.99
N SER A 190 -2.17 -4.23 -10.60
CA SER A 190 -2.07 -4.98 -11.85
C SER A 190 -2.07 -4.11 -13.11
N PHE A 191 -2.55 -2.87 -13.05
CA PHE A 191 -2.75 -2.05 -14.25
C PHE A 191 -2.22 -0.62 -14.16
N ILE A 192 -2.05 -0.05 -12.97
CA ILE A 192 -1.48 1.30 -12.82
C ILE A 192 -0.07 1.37 -13.39
N PRO A 193 0.84 0.38 -13.16
CA PRO A 193 2.18 0.41 -13.76
C PRO A 193 2.16 0.43 -15.29
N ALA A 194 1.20 -0.26 -15.92
CA ALA A 194 1.00 -0.20 -17.37
C ALA A 194 0.44 1.16 -17.81
N ALA A 195 -0.54 1.70 -17.09
CA ALA A 195 -1.10 3.02 -17.37
C ALA A 195 -0.04 4.12 -17.30
N GLU A 196 0.84 4.06 -16.31
CA GLU A 196 1.90 5.05 -16.12
C GLU A 196 3.03 5.00 -17.17
N LYS A 197 3.11 3.96 -18.00
CA LYS A 197 4.03 3.97 -19.15
C LYS A 197 3.63 4.98 -20.22
N SER A 198 2.33 5.31 -20.34
CA SER A 198 1.77 6.22 -21.34
C SER A 198 1.03 7.38 -20.67
N ALA A 199 1.46 8.62 -20.95
CA ALA A 199 0.79 9.82 -20.45
C ALA A 199 -0.69 9.91 -20.89
N THR A 200 -1.00 9.44 -22.10
CA THR A 200 -2.38 9.39 -22.61
C THR A 200 -3.21 8.35 -21.88
N LEU A 201 -2.64 7.18 -21.59
CA LEU A 201 -3.37 6.08 -20.98
C LEU A 201 -3.72 6.38 -19.52
N ILE A 202 -2.75 6.89 -18.75
CA ILE A 202 -2.99 7.27 -17.35
C ILE A 202 -3.96 8.45 -17.23
N LEU A 203 -3.90 9.42 -18.15
CA LEU A 203 -4.85 10.52 -18.21
C LEU A 203 -6.27 10.02 -18.48
N ASN A 204 -6.46 9.16 -19.48
CA ASN A 204 -7.76 8.57 -19.82
C ASN A 204 -8.33 7.75 -18.65
N LEU A 205 -7.50 6.93 -18.02
CA LEU A 205 -7.88 6.14 -16.85
C LEU A 205 -8.38 7.06 -15.72
N THR A 206 -7.59 8.07 -15.38
CA THR A 206 -7.91 9.02 -14.31
C THR A 206 -9.21 9.78 -14.61
N GLN A 207 -9.38 10.28 -15.84
CA GLN A 207 -10.58 11.00 -16.22
C GLN A 207 -11.84 10.13 -16.10
N ARG A 208 -11.81 8.90 -16.58
CA ARG A 208 -12.96 7.99 -16.51
C ARG A 208 -13.33 7.61 -15.09
N VAL A 209 -12.35 7.35 -14.23
CA VAL A 209 -12.60 7.05 -12.82
C VAL A 209 -13.25 8.24 -12.12
N ILE A 210 -12.72 9.44 -12.35
CA ILE A 210 -13.28 10.68 -11.78
C ILE A 210 -14.73 10.87 -12.24
N GLU A 211 -15.02 10.73 -13.53
CA GLU A 211 -16.39 10.87 -14.06
C GLU A 211 -17.37 9.87 -13.45
N LYS A 212 -17.00 8.60 -13.36
CA LYS A 212 -17.82 7.56 -12.72
C LYS A 212 -18.05 7.85 -11.25
N ALA A 213 -16.99 8.22 -10.53
CA ALA A 213 -17.09 8.51 -9.11
C ALA A 213 -17.94 9.75 -8.82
N LEU A 214 -17.77 10.84 -9.60
CA LEU A 214 -18.58 12.05 -9.46
C LEU A 214 -20.05 11.77 -9.75
N THR A 215 -20.36 11.00 -10.80
CA THR A 215 -21.73 10.60 -11.15
C THR A 215 -22.39 9.85 -10.01
N SER A 216 -21.70 8.85 -9.46
CA SER A 216 -22.21 8.05 -8.34
C SER A 216 -22.37 8.89 -7.08
N PHE A 217 -21.38 9.71 -6.76
CA PHE A 217 -21.37 10.57 -5.58
C PHE A 217 -22.48 11.64 -5.63
N ALA A 218 -22.65 12.34 -6.74
CA ALA A 218 -23.68 13.34 -6.90
C ALA A 218 -25.10 12.76 -6.81
N LYS A 219 -25.30 11.56 -7.36
CA LYS A 219 -26.56 10.83 -7.26
C LYS A 219 -26.89 10.42 -5.82
N GLU A 220 -25.90 9.88 -5.10
CA GLU A 220 -26.10 9.32 -3.76
C GLU A 220 -26.18 10.38 -2.66
N PHE A 221 -25.42 11.49 -2.83
CA PHE A 221 -25.28 12.53 -1.81
C PHE A 221 -25.61 13.94 -2.30
N PRO A 222 -26.78 14.21 -2.89
CA PRO A 222 -27.08 15.51 -3.56
C PRO A 222 -27.07 16.70 -2.59
N ASN A 223 -27.23 16.49 -1.29
CA ASN A 223 -27.34 17.55 -0.29
C ASN A 223 -26.24 17.53 0.79
N ARG A 224 -25.22 16.67 0.66
CA ARG A 224 -24.16 16.54 1.70
C ARG A 224 -22.96 17.43 1.40
N LYS A 225 -23.10 18.73 1.70
CA LYS A 225 -22.04 19.74 1.46
C LYS A 225 -20.78 19.57 2.32
N SER A 226 -20.80 18.75 3.38
CA SER A 226 -19.65 18.51 4.26
C SER A 226 -18.87 17.25 3.93
N LEU A 227 -19.39 16.38 3.04
CA LEU A 227 -18.71 15.14 2.67
C LEU A 227 -17.70 15.44 1.55
N THR A 228 -16.45 15.02 1.73
CA THR A 228 -15.40 15.17 0.72
C THR A 228 -15.27 13.92 -0.14
N LEU A 229 -14.72 14.08 -1.34
CA LEU A 229 -14.38 13.00 -2.26
C LEU A 229 -12.93 13.18 -2.73
N ALA A 230 -12.11 12.19 -2.46
CA ALA A 230 -10.69 12.19 -2.78
C ALA A 230 -10.39 11.33 -4.01
N PHE A 231 -9.44 11.78 -4.82
CA PHE A 231 -8.96 11.11 -6.03
C PHE A 231 -7.45 11.05 -6.06
N ASN A 232 -6.91 9.89 -6.34
CA ASN A 232 -5.50 9.67 -6.63
C ASN A 232 -5.13 10.26 -7.98
N ILE A 233 -4.17 11.16 -8.03
CA ILE A 233 -3.69 11.85 -9.23
C ILE A 233 -2.20 11.53 -9.44
N SER A 234 -1.87 10.87 -10.54
CA SER A 234 -0.46 10.63 -10.91
C SER A 234 0.24 11.93 -11.31
N GLY A 235 1.53 12.06 -11.00
CA GLY A 235 2.34 13.19 -11.47
C GLY A 235 2.28 13.37 -12.98
N LYS A 236 2.23 12.28 -13.76
CA LYS A 236 2.09 12.34 -15.23
C LYS A 236 0.78 12.96 -15.69
N VAL A 237 -0.30 12.82 -14.94
CA VAL A 237 -1.57 13.49 -15.23
C VAL A 237 -1.43 15.00 -15.08
N LEU A 238 -0.65 15.45 -14.09
CA LEU A 238 -0.39 16.89 -13.87
C LEU A 238 0.61 17.48 -14.86
N GLU A 239 1.33 16.69 -15.64
CA GLU A 239 2.09 17.21 -16.79
C GLU A 239 1.15 17.78 -17.88
N ASN A 240 -0.11 17.32 -17.93
CA ASN A 240 -1.12 17.87 -18.81
C ASN A 240 -1.65 19.20 -18.25
N GLN A 241 -1.31 20.31 -18.91
CA GLN A 241 -1.68 21.67 -18.49
C GLN A 241 -3.19 21.95 -18.52
N GLU A 242 -3.97 21.19 -19.27
CA GLU A 242 -5.41 21.34 -19.38
C GLU A 242 -6.18 20.52 -18.32
N PHE A 243 -5.52 19.61 -17.61
CA PHE A 243 -6.16 18.77 -16.63
C PHE A 243 -6.87 19.54 -15.50
N PRO A 244 -6.29 20.60 -14.88
CA PRO A 244 -6.98 21.36 -13.84
C PRO A 244 -8.28 22.03 -14.36
N LYS A 245 -8.28 22.54 -15.59
CA LYS A 245 -9.48 23.14 -16.19
C LYS A 245 -10.54 22.09 -16.48
N TRP A 246 -10.12 20.94 -17.03
CA TRP A 246 -11.00 19.81 -17.26
C TRP A 246 -11.64 19.34 -15.94
N LEU A 247 -10.84 19.15 -14.87
CA LEU A 247 -11.34 18.73 -13.56
C LEU A 247 -12.34 19.75 -13.01
N SER A 248 -12.04 21.03 -13.09
CA SER A 248 -12.96 22.09 -12.67
C SER A 248 -14.28 22.06 -13.43
N HIS A 249 -14.21 21.85 -14.74
CA HIS A 249 -15.41 21.78 -15.58
C HIS A 249 -16.29 20.58 -15.19
N ILE A 250 -15.70 19.39 -15.08
CA ILE A 250 -16.47 18.17 -14.81
C ILE A 250 -17.06 18.16 -13.39
N VAL A 251 -16.34 18.62 -12.39
CA VAL A 251 -16.81 18.74 -11.00
C VAL A 251 -18.00 19.69 -10.93
N ASN A 252 -17.90 20.88 -11.54
CA ASN A 252 -18.99 21.87 -11.57
C ASN A 252 -20.21 21.36 -12.35
N SER A 253 -20.03 20.59 -13.42
CA SER A 253 -21.14 20.02 -14.19
C SER A 253 -21.98 19.02 -13.39
N HIS A 254 -21.40 18.39 -12.37
CA HIS A 254 -22.10 17.52 -11.41
C HIS A 254 -22.67 18.28 -10.20
N GLY A 255 -22.54 19.62 -10.16
CA GLY A 255 -23.05 20.46 -9.07
C GLY A 255 -22.27 20.29 -7.76
N ILE A 256 -21.04 19.75 -7.81
CA ILE A 256 -20.19 19.53 -6.65
C ILE A 256 -19.26 20.74 -6.49
N PRO A 257 -19.18 21.36 -5.30
CA PRO A 257 -18.22 22.43 -5.06
C PRO A 257 -16.78 21.90 -5.09
N PRO A 258 -15.82 22.59 -5.75
CA PRO A 258 -14.41 22.16 -5.78
C PRO A 258 -13.81 21.93 -4.39
N GLN A 259 -14.25 22.63 -3.35
CA GLN A 259 -13.82 22.47 -1.97
C GLN A 259 -14.14 21.09 -1.36
N GLN A 260 -15.07 20.35 -1.96
CA GLN A 260 -15.38 18.97 -1.59
C GLN A 260 -14.45 17.94 -2.24
N ILE A 261 -13.66 18.34 -3.23
CA ILE A 261 -12.75 17.46 -3.95
C ILE A 261 -11.33 17.58 -3.41
N ILE A 262 -10.73 16.45 -3.12
CA ILE A 262 -9.34 16.32 -2.67
C ILE A 262 -8.55 15.63 -3.78
N CYS A 263 -7.48 16.26 -4.25
CA CYS A 263 -6.53 15.67 -5.18
C CYS A 263 -5.37 15.09 -4.34
N GLU A 264 -5.24 13.79 -4.32
CA GLU A 264 -4.18 13.06 -3.60
C GLU A 264 -3.01 12.79 -4.54
N LEU A 265 -1.81 13.11 -4.10
CA LEU A 265 -0.58 12.90 -4.85
C LEU A 265 0.41 12.17 -3.95
N THR A 266 0.98 11.08 -4.45
CA THR A 266 2.03 10.36 -3.72
C THR A 266 3.28 11.22 -3.59
N GLU A 267 4.02 11.03 -2.51
CA GLU A 267 5.28 11.74 -2.28
C GLU A 267 6.25 11.60 -3.46
N THR A 268 6.32 10.44 -4.08
CA THR A 268 7.20 10.13 -5.22
C THR A 268 6.74 10.77 -6.52
N ALA A 269 5.45 11.00 -6.70
CA ALA A 269 4.92 11.69 -7.88
C ALA A 269 5.31 13.17 -7.92
N ILE A 270 5.69 13.72 -6.77
CA ILE A 270 6.13 15.11 -6.61
C ILE A 270 7.67 15.16 -6.75
N ALA A 271 8.19 14.78 -7.92
CA ALA A 271 9.63 14.60 -8.21
C ALA A 271 10.51 15.87 -8.05
N PRO A 272 11.88 15.72 -8.07
CA PRO A 272 12.81 16.81 -7.75
C PRO A 272 12.89 17.97 -8.76
N ASP A 273 12.34 17.83 -9.97
CA ASP A 273 12.29 18.95 -10.93
C ASP A 273 10.88 19.55 -10.98
N PRO A 274 10.69 20.69 -10.28
CA PRO A 274 9.39 21.06 -9.72
C PRO A 274 8.45 21.80 -10.65
N THR A 275 8.86 22.24 -11.81
CA THR A 275 8.21 23.41 -12.40
C THR A 275 6.82 23.18 -12.94
N THR A 276 6.55 22.06 -13.64
CA THR A 276 5.23 21.86 -14.26
C THR A 276 4.19 21.36 -13.25
N ILE A 277 4.53 20.33 -12.46
CA ILE A 277 3.61 19.70 -11.49
C ILE A 277 3.22 20.70 -10.39
N ASP A 278 4.21 21.42 -9.82
CA ASP A 278 3.97 22.43 -8.78
C ASP A 278 3.03 23.53 -9.27
N ILE A 279 3.21 24.01 -10.52
CA ILE A 279 2.30 24.99 -11.13
C ILE A 279 0.88 24.45 -11.25
N GLN A 280 0.71 23.19 -11.66
CA GLN A 280 -0.63 22.60 -11.78
C GLN A 280 -1.29 22.43 -10.41
N MET A 281 -0.55 22.01 -9.38
CA MET A 281 -1.06 21.95 -8.01
C MET A 281 -1.52 23.32 -7.51
N LEU A 282 -0.72 24.38 -7.75
CA LEU A 282 -1.12 25.74 -7.40
C LEU A 282 -2.37 26.21 -8.19
N ARG A 283 -2.50 25.82 -9.46
CA ARG A 283 -3.71 26.08 -10.24
C ARG A 283 -4.95 25.39 -9.66
N LEU A 284 -4.82 24.10 -9.28
CA LEU A 284 -5.90 23.38 -8.58
C LEU A 284 -6.29 24.08 -7.28
N LYS A 285 -5.30 24.56 -6.54
CA LYS A 285 -5.53 25.32 -5.31
C LYS A 285 -6.26 26.63 -5.54
N MET A 286 -5.87 27.39 -6.60
CA MET A 286 -6.55 28.62 -7.00
C MET A 286 -8.01 28.35 -7.44
N MET A 287 -8.27 27.17 -8.00
CA MET A 287 -9.63 26.71 -8.34
C MET A 287 -10.38 26.14 -7.14
N GLN A 288 -9.81 26.28 -5.91
CA GLN A 288 -10.39 25.87 -4.62
C GLN A 288 -10.47 24.36 -4.38
N PHE A 289 -9.76 23.55 -5.14
CA PHE A 289 -9.56 22.15 -4.82
C PHE A 289 -8.71 22.01 -3.57
N LYS A 290 -8.93 20.95 -2.81
CA LYS A 290 -8.02 20.54 -1.72
C LYS A 290 -6.91 19.67 -2.29
N LEU A 291 -5.73 19.79 -1.70
CA LEU A 291 -4.57 18.95 -2.03
C LEU A 291 -4.22 18.09 -0.83
N SER A 292 -3.97 16.82 -1.04
CA SER A 292 -3.46 15.88 -0.06
C SER A 292 -2.13 15.30 -0.53
N ILE A 293 -1.16 15.19 0.38
CA ILE A 293 0.06 14.41 0.13
C ILE A 293 -0.17 13.00 0.65
N ASP A 294 0.03 12.02 -0.22
CA ASP A 294 -0.19 10.62 0.05
C ASP A 294 1.12 9.85 0.27
N ASP A 295 1.05 8.69 0.94
CA ASP A 295 2.19 7.84 1.30
C ASP A 295 3.31 8.57 2.06
N PHE A 296 2.94 9.54 2.91
CA PHE A 296 3.92 10.39 3.60
C PHE A 296 4.87 9.59 4.49
N GLY A 297 6.17 9.84 4.30
CA GLY A 297 7.27 9.22 5.04
C GLY A 297 7.96 8.07 4.30
N THR A 298 7.46 7.69 3.11
CA THR A 298 8.07 6.62 2.29
C THR A 298 9.12 7.15 1.31
N GLY A 299 9.17 8.47 1.05
CA GLY A 299 10.03 9.13 0.06
C GLY A 299 11.05 10.11 0.66
N TYR A 300 11.82 10.75 -0.23
CA TYR A 300 12.99 11.57 0.15
C TYR A 300 12.73 13.09 0.24
N SER A 301 11.55 13.60 -0.14
CA SER A 301 11.37 15.03 -0.44
C SER A 301 10.24 15.75 0.31
N SER A 302 9.55 15.08 1.22
CA SER A 302 8.27 15.50 1.78
C SER A 302 8.25 16.86 2.47
N ILE A 303 9.24 17.16 3.31
CA ILE A 303 9.24 18.40 4.14
C ILE A 303 9.40 19.66 3.28
N ALA A 304 10.29 19.62 2.28
CA ALA A 304 10.49 20.75 1.39
C ALA A 304 9.23 21.05 0.56
N LYS A 305 8.53 20.01 0.13
CA LYS A 305 7.28 20.14 -0.64
C LYS A 305 6.12 20.62 0.24
N LEU A 306 6.00 20.12 1.47
CA LEU A 306 5.02 20.63 2.43
C LEU A 306 5.20 22.14 2.70
N HIS A 307 6.45 22.63 2.67
CA HIS A 307 6.73 24.06 2.81
C HIS A 307 6.34 24.85 1.54
N ALA A 308 6.58 24.29 0.35
CA ALA A 308 6.41 25.00 -0.93
C ALA A 308 4.95 24.99 -1.43
N ILE A 309 4.22 23.90 -1.21
CA ILE A 309 2.85 23.70 -1.72
C ILE A 309 1.86 23.76 -0.54
N PRO A 310 0.77 24.53 -0.68
CA PRO A 310 -0.22 24.68 0.39
C PRO A 310 -1.17 23.49 0.47
N PHE A 311 -0.68 22.34 0.94
CA PHE A 311 -1.49 21.17 1.17
C PHE A 311 -2.56 21.42 2.25
N ASN A 312 -3.68 20.74 2.13
CA ASN A 312 -4.76 20.75 3.14
C ASN A 312 -4.67 19.52 4.05
N GLU A 313 -4.12 18.44 3.53
CA GLU A 313 -4.16 17.13 4.16
C GLU A 313 -2.85 16.38 3.95
N LEU A 314 -2.47 15.58 4.93
CA LEU A 314 -1.33 14.67 4.91
C LEU A 314 -1.83 13.29 5.32
N LYS A 315 -1.60 12.29 4.45
CA LYS A 315 -1.93 10.90 4.72
C LYS A 315 -0.68 10.15 5.18
N ILE A 316 -0.72 9.60 6.38
CA ILE A 316 0.38 8.77 6.92
C ILE A 316 0.23 7.38 6.35
N ASP A 317 1.28 6.89 5.66
CA ASP A 317 1.28 5.57 5.02
C ASP A 317 0.98 4.44 6.01
N LYS A 318 0.17 3.52 5.55
CA LYS A 318 -0.27 2.33 6.32
C LYS A 318 0.87 1.53 6.93
N SER A 319 2.06 1.55 6.33
CA SER A 319 3.20 0.80 6.80
C SER A 319 3.73 1.27 8.16
N PHE A 320 3.62 2.57 8.45
CA PHE A 320 3.97 3.10 9.76
C PHE A 320 2.83 2.91 10.76
N VAL A 321 1.59 2.99 10.30
CA VAL A 321 0.40 2.81 11.14
C VAL A 321 0.25 1.36 11.58
N PHE A 322 0.54 0.39 10.72
CA PHE A 322 0.34 -1.03 10.97
C PHE A 322 1.13 -1.56 12.18
N ASP A 323 2.37 -1.13 12.34
CA ASP A 323 3.26 -1.62 13.39
C ASP A 323 3.59 -0.58 14.49
N CYS A 324 2.89 0.55 14.52
CA CYS A 324 3.16 1.64 15.46
C CYS A 324 3.05 1.25 16.95
N LEU A 325 2.32 0.18 17.29
CA LEU A 325 2.22 -0.32 18.67
C LEU A 325 3.39 -1.24 19.07
N THR A 326 4.07 -1.81 18.10
CA THR A 326 5.14 -2.81 18.33
C THR A 326 6.53 -2.31 17.94
N ASN A 327 6.60 -1.25 17.14
CA ASN A 327 7.83 -0.66 16.63
C ASN A 327 7.95 0.81 17.06
N ALA A 328 8.88 1.09 17.96
CA ALA A 328 9.11 2.43 18.49
C ALA A 328 9.50 3.46 17.41
N LYS A 329 10.17 3.05 16.32
CA LYS A 329 10.52 3.94 15.20
C LYS A 329 9.28 4.33 14.41
N SER A 330 8.39 3.37 14.10
CA SER A 330 7.10 3.64 13.43
C SER A 330 6.22 4.53 14.30
N ALA A 331 6.12 4.24 15.61
CA ALA A 331 5.42 5.11 16.55
C ALA A 331 5.94 6.56 16.52
N ALA A 332 7.27 6.73 16.57
CA ALA A 332 7.89 8.05 16.53
C ALA A 332 7.63 8.78 15.19
N ILE A 333 7.69 8.07 14.06
CA ILE A 333 7.36 8.65 12.74
C ILE A 333 5.91 9.13 12.74
N VAL A 334 4.96 8.30 13.15
CA VAL A 334 3.54 8.67 13.20
C VAL A 334 3.31 9.89 14.10
N GLU A 335 3.81 9.87 15.34
CA GLU A 335 3.65 10.99 16.27
C GLU A 335 4.28 12.29 15.77
N GLN A 336 5.50 12.25 15.23
CA GLN A 336 6.18 13.45 14.74
C GLN A 336 5.54 13.98 13.45
N SER A 337 5.07 13.11 12.56
CA SER A 337 4.31 13.52 11.37
C SER A 337 3.03 14.24 11.75
N ILE A 338 2.27 13.71 12.73
CA ILE A 338 1.07 14.37 13.24
C ILE A 338 1.41 15.74 13.83
N LYS A 339 2.41 15.84 14.72
CA LYS A 339 2.81 17.10 15.35
C LYS A 339 3.25 18.14 14.32
N MET A 340 4.04 17.72 13.32
CA MET A 340 4.51 18.58 12.25
C MET A 340 3.35 19.11 11.40
N ALA A 341 2.49 18.24 10.90
CA ALA A 341 1.33 18.64 10.08
C ALA A 341 0.41 19.60 10.85
N LYS A 342 0.13 19.32 12.12
CA LYS A 342 -0.66 20.21 12.99
C LYS A 342 -0.02 21.59 13.16
N ALA A 343 1.29 21.66 13.36
CA ALA A 343 2.00 22.94 13.48
C ALA A 343 1.94 23.76 12.17
N MET A 344 1.77 23.10 11.03
CA MET A 344 1.59 23.71 9.71
C MET A 344 0.12 24.00 9.37
N GLY A 345 -0.84 23.63 10.21
CA GLY A 345 -2.28 23.77 9.94
C GLY A 345 -2.81 22.80 8.90
N ILE A 346 -2.16 21.66 8.72
CA ILE A 346 -2.51 20.59 7.79
C ILE A 346 -3.27 19.51 8.54
N GLU A 347 -4.41 19.04 8.01
CA GLU A 347 -5.15 17.90 8.56
C GLU A 347 -4.39 16.60 8.33
N VAL A 348 -4.52 15.65 9.27
CA VAL A 348 -3.83 14.36 9.19
C VAL A 348 -4.83 13.22 9.07
N VAL A 349 -4.60 12.37 8.07
CA VAL A 349 -5.31 11.10 7.89
C VAL A 349 -4.32 9.96 8.13
N ALA A 350 -4.68 9.01 8.97
CA ALA A 350 -3.90 7.77 9.13
C ALA A 350 -4.53 6.65 8.31
N GLU A 351 -3.70 5.96 7.53
CA GLU A 351 -4.14 4.87 6.69
C GLU A 351 -3.90 3.49 7.32
N GLY A 352 -4.65 2.49 6.87
CA GLY A 352 -4.43 1.10 7.28
C GLY A 352 -4.79 0.80 8.73
N ILE A 353 -5.77 1.51 9.30
CA ILE A 353 -6.26 1.22 10.65
C ILE A 353 -7.04 -0.09 10.63
N GLU A 354 -6.55 -1.12 11.34
CA GLU A 354 -7.17 -2.44 11.40
C GLU A 354 -7.68 -2.82 12.79
N THR A 355 -7.19 -2.16 13.86
CA THR A 355 -7.56 -2.48 15.25
C THR A 355 -7.92 -1.23 16.05
N ASN A 356 -8.73 -1.42 17.08
CA ASN A 356 -9.11 -0.34 18.00
C ASN A 356 -7.90 0.21 18.77
N ASP A 357 -6.91 -0.63 19.09
CA ASP A 357 -5.71 -0.21 19.83
C ASP A 357 -4.87 0.78 18.99
N VAL A 358 -4.73 0.54 17.69
CA VAL A 358 -4.08 1.47 16.75
C VAL A 358 -4.89 2.77 16.66
N GLU A 359 -6.19 2.69 16.55
CA GLU A 359 -7.07 3.87 16.52
C GLU A 359 -6.93 4.71 17.79
N ASP A 360 -6.91 4.07 18.96
CA ASP A 360 -6.73 4.75 20.26
C ASP A 360 -5.35 5.43 20.37
N PHE A 361 -4.29 4.79 19.85
CA PHE A 361 -2.96 5.39 19.74
C PHE A 361 -2.97 6.65 18.89
N LEU A 362 -3.53 6.58 17.69
CA LEU A 362 -3.64 7.69 16.75
C LEU A 362 -4.45 8.86 17.33
N LEU A 363 -5.56 8.55 17.98
CA LEU A 363 -6.40 9.56 18.64
C LEU A 363 -5.62 10.28 19.77
N LYS A 364 -4.87 9.55 20.59
CA LYS A 364 -4.00 10.12 21.64
C LYS A 364 -2.86 10.96 21.04
N ALA A 365 -2.30 10.56 19.91
CA ALA A 365 -1.29 11.31 19.18
C ALA A 365 -1.85 12.60 18.54
N GLY A 366 -3.19 12.74 18.46
CA GLY A 366 -3.87 13.93 17.92
C GLY A 366 -4.18 13.86 16.42
N CYS A 367 -4.22 12.66 15.84
CA CYS A 367 -4.64 12.46 14.45
C CYS A 367 -6.10 12.88 14.26
N ASP A 368 -6.43 13.50 13.11
CA ASP A 368 -7.78 14.02 12.85
C ASP A 368 -8.71 12.96 12.32
N SER A 369 -8.25 12.21 11.33
CA SER A 369 -9.06 11.29 10.55
C SER A 369 -8.33 9.97 10.34
N GLY A 370 -9.08 8.93 10.05
CA GLY A 370 -8.52 7.62 9.78
C GLY A 370 -9.29 6.84 8.73
N GLN A 371 -8.58 5.96 8.06
CA GLN A 371 -9.06 5.06 7.03
C GLN A 371 -8.47 3.67 7.24
N GLY A 372 -9.28 2.63 7.06
CA GLY A 372 -8.77 1.27 7.22
C GLY A 372 -9.87 0.21 7.32
N TYR A 373 -9.44 -1.05 7.37
CA TYR A 373 -10.34 -2.20 7.41
C TYR A 373 -11.11 -2.35 8.73
N LEU A 374 -10.68 -1.61 9.76
CA LEU A 374 -11.47 -1.51 11.00
C LEU A 374 -12.85 -0.92 10.73
N TYR A 375 -12.98 0.01 9.79
CA TYR A 375 -14.22 0.69 9.45
C TYR A 375 -14.93 0.03 8.27
N SER A 376 -14.23 -0.06 7.13
CA SER A 376 -14.71 -0.72 5.93
C SER A 376 -13.58 -1.01 4.95
N LYS A 377 -13.70 -2.10 4.22
CA LYS A 377 -12.94 -2.31 2.99
C LYS A 377 -13.51 -1.41 1.89
N PRO A 378 -12.70 -1.07 0.86
CA PRO A 378 -13.24 -0.44 -0.35
C PRO A 378 -14.36 -1.27 -0.96
N GLY A 379 -15.48 -0.62 -1.28
CA GLY A 379 -16.65 -1.27 -1.88
C GLY A 379 -17.43 -0.33 -2.81
N PRO A 380 -18.45 -0.84 -3.50
CA PRO A 380 -19.41 -0.03 -4.25
C PRO A 380 -20.06 1.03 -3.37
N LEU A 381 -20.45 2.17 -3.97
CA LEU A 381 -20.93 3.32 -3.20
C LEU A 381 -22.22 3.05 -2.43
N ASP A 382 -23.13 2.24 -2.94
CA ASP A 382 -24.38 1.87 -2.30
C ASP A 382 -24.16 1.09 -0.99
N GLU A 383 -23.17 0.21 -0.95
CA GLU A 383 -22.75 -0.50 0.26
C GLU A 383 -22.16 0.47 1.30
N ILE A 384 -21.27 1.37 0.87
CA ILE A 384 -20.62 2.36 1.76
C ILE A 384 -21.61 3.42 2.24
N ALA A 385 -22.58 3.81 1.44
CA ALA A 385 -23.58 4.82 1.79
C ALA A 385 -24.40 4.44 3.03
N SER A 386 -24.60 3.15 3.27
CA SER A 386 -25.28 2.66 4.48
C SER A 386 -24.52 3.04 5.77
N LEU A 387 -23.19 3.00 5.77
CA LEU A 387 -22.33 3.40 6.90
C LEU A 387 -22.41 4.91 7.16
N ILE A 388 -22.63 5.70 6.11
CA ILE A 388 -22.74 7.16 6.23
C ILE A 388 -24.09 7.58 6.80
N ARG A 389 -25.15 6.83 6.51
CA ARG A 389 -26.52 7.09 6.95
C ARG A 389 -26.76 6.64 8.38
N THR A 390 -26.13 5.55 8.78
CA THR A 390 -26.25 4.98 10.13
C THR A 390 -24.92 5.17 10.86
N PRO A 391 -24.84 5.92 11.94
CA PRO A 391 -23.59 6.02 12.71
C PRO A 391 -23.15 4.63 13.14
N VAL A 392 -21.85 4.33 12.99
CA VAL A 392 -21.25 3.10 13.51
C VAL A 392 -21.60 3.01 15.00
N PRO A 393 -22.26 1.95 15.47
CA PRO A 393 -22.63 1.88 16.88
C PRO A 393 -21.35 1.87 17.71
N ASN A 394 -21.25 2.80 18.67
CA ASN A 394 -20.23 2.73 19.72
C ASN A 394 -20.41 1.36 20.40
N LYS A 395 -19.54 0.41 20.09
CA LYS A 395 -19.44 -0.79 20.93
C LYS A 395 -19.01 -0.30 22.28
N GLU A 396 -19.93 -0.41 23.26
CA GLU A 396 -19.72 -0.07 24.65
C GLU A 396 -18.36 -0.67 25.09
N ARG A 397 -17.51 0.20 25.58
CA ARG A 397 -16.27 -0.21 26.27
C ARG A 397 -16.76 -0.96 27.52
N THR A 398 -16.68 -2.27 27.51
CA THR A 398 -16.71 -3.02 28.76
C THR A 398 -15.42 -2.68 29.49
N GLU A 399 -15.59 -1.97 30.60
CA GLU A 399 -14.56 -1.63 31.60
C GLU A 399 -13.80 -2.86 32.14
#